data_d6e8838c6905a578b450d00bf6331d07
#
_entry.id   d6e8838c6905a578b450d00bf6331d07
#
_cell.length_a   1.000
_cell.length_b   1.000
_cell.length_c   1.000
_cell.angle_alpha   90.00
_cell.angle_beta   90.00
_cell.angle_gamma   90.00
#
_symmetry.space_group_name_H-M   'P 1'
#
loop_
_entity.id
_entity.type
_entity.pdbx_description
1 polymer ?
#
loop_
_entity_poly.entity_id
_entity_poly.type
_entity_poly.pdbx_seq_one_letter_code
_entity_poly.pdbx_strand_id
1 'polypeptide(L)'
;MDKKWWTLLVVCAATFMLLLDVTIVVVALPEIQTGLHTTFADVQWVVDAYALTLASLLLTSGSLADRYGRRLLFIVGLSVFTFGSALCGLAQSPLMLILSRSAQGIGGAILFSTSLALLAQSFQGRQRGVAFGVWGAITGVAVALGPILGGLITSGINWRGIFLVNLPVGVAAIAITVWQVDESRTPDASRPDWAGFGTLRPA
;
A
#
# COMPACT_ATOMS: atom_id res chain seq x y z
N MET A 1 25.15 -2.19 -7.65
CA MET A 1 24.17 -3.08 -6.97
C MET A 1 23.30 -3.70 -8.03
N ASP A 2 23.10 -5.04 -8.01
CA ASP A 2 22.27 -5.71 -9.03
C ASP A 2 20.82 -5.22 -8.94
N LYS A 3 20.11 -5.15 -10.07
CA LYS A 3 18.72 -4.67 -10.16
C LYS A 3 17.76 -5.36 -9.20
N LYS A 4 17.95 -6.67 -8.93
CA LYS A 4 17.13 -7.44 -7.97
C LYS A 4 17.15 -6.86 -6.55
N TRP A 5 18.29 -6.32 -6.10
CA TRP A 5 18.40 -5.69 -4.78
C TRP A 5 17.70 -4.34 -4.70
N TRP A 6 17.67 -3.60 -5.83
CA TRP A 6 16.84 -2.40 -5.94
C TRP A 6 15.35 -2.74 -5.88
N THR A 7 14.94 -3.85 -6.53
CA THR A 7 13.55 -4.35 -6.42
C THR A 7 13.21 -4.70 -4.96
N LEU A 8 14.10 -5.39 -4.24
CA LEU A 8 13.88 -5.68 -2.82
C LEU A 8 13.73 -4.40 -1.99
N LEU A 9 14.61 -3.42 -2.22
CA LEU A 9 14.59 -2.16 -1.49
C LEU A 9 13.27 -1.41 -1.69
N VAL A 10 12.82 -1.23 -2.94
CA VAL A 10 11.58 -0.48 -3.20
C VAL A 10 10.33 -1.23 -2.72
N VAL A 11 10.32 -2.55 -2.84
CA VAL A 11 9.22 -3.38 -2.32
C VAL A 11 9.17 -3.30 -0.79
N CYS A 12 10.32 -3.39 -0.12
CA CYS A 12 10.40 -3.23 1.33
C CYS A 12 9.97 -1.82 1.77
N ALA A 13 10.40 -0.77 1.07
CA ALA A 13 10.01 0.61 1.38
C ALA A 13 8.50 0.82 1.18
N ALA A 14 7.92 0.32 0.09
CA ALA A 14 6.50 0.39 -0.17
C ALA A 14 5.66 -0.39 0.86
N THR A 15 6.10 -1.60 1.22
CA THR A 15 5.42 -2.41 2.24
C THR A 15 5.52 -1.76 3.62
N PHE A 16 6.70 -1.24 3.97
CA PHE A 16 6.90 -0.48 5.20
C PHE A 16 5.94 0.70 5.29
N MET A 17 5.89 1.53 4.24
CA MET A 17 5.01 2.69 4.15
C MET A 17 3.53 2.29 4.29
N LEU A 18 3.10 1.25 3.60
CA LEU A 18 1.72 0.76 3.62
C LEU A 18 1.31 0.26 5.01
N LEU A 19 2.14 -0.55 5.67
CA LEU A 19 1.82 -1.13 6.97
C LEU A 19 1.98 -0.12 8.11
N LEU A 20 2.95 0.78 7.98
CA LEU A 20 3.08 1.91 8.88
C LEU A 20 1.82 2.78 8.84
N ASP A 21 1.31 3.10 7.64
CA ASP A 21 0.09 3.90 7.45
C ASP A 21 -1.12 3.28 8.15
N VAL A 22 -1.27 1.94 8.08
CA VAL A 22 -2.37 1.24 8.76
C VAL A 22 -2.30 1.42 10.28
N THR A 23 -1.12 1.28 10.85
CA THR A 23 -0.94 1.26 12.31
C THR A 23 -0.85 2.66 12.92
N ILE A 24 -0.25 3.60 12.21
CA ILE A 24 -0.05 4.97 12.66
C ILE A 24 -1.38 5.74 12.75
N VAL A 25 -2.31 5.50 11.80
CA VAL A 25 -3.63 6.16 11.77
C VAL A 25 -4.46 5.82 13.01
N VAL A 26 -4.39 4.58 13.50
CA VAL A 26 -5.16 4.15 14.68
C VAL A 26 -4.79 4.99 15.93
N VAL A 27 -3.52 5.32 16.08
CA VAL A 27 -3.04 6.17 17.20
C VAL A 27 -3.49 7.62 17.03
N ALA A 28 -3.63 8.09 15.79
CA ALA A 28 -4.01 9.47 15.50
C ALA A 28 -5.54 9.73 15.55
N LEU A 29 -6.38 8.69 15.68
CA LEU A 29 -7.85 8.84 15.64
C LEU A 29 -8.41 9.87 16.63
N PRO A 30 -7.96 9.93 17.90
CA PRO A 30 -8.46 10.95 18.84
C PRO A 30 -8.15 12.38 18.39
N GLU A 31 -6.96 12.60 17.82
CA GLU A 31 -6.55 13.91 17.31
C GLU A 31 -7.26 14.29 16.00
N ILE A 32 -7.53 13.31 15.14
CA ILE A 32 -8.36 13.50 13.94
C ILE A 32 -9.76 13.92 14.36
N GLN A 33 -10.34 13.25 15.36
CA GLN A 33 -11.68 13.55 15.86
C GLN A 33 -11.78 14.97 16.39
N THR A 34 -10.85 15.40 17.21
CA THR A 34 -10.83 16.77 17.76
C THR A 34 -10.49 17.80 16.69
N GLY A 35 -9.53 17.51 15.81
CA GLY A 35 -9.05 18.43 14.77
C GLY A 35 -10.02 18.68 13.64
N LEU A 36 -10.93 17.74 13.35
CA LEU A 36 -12.01 17.89 12.36
C LEU A 36 -13.39 18.11 13.00
N HIS A 37 -13.49 18.22 14.33
CA HIS A 37 -14.75 18.38 15.09
C HIS A 37 -15.80 17.36 14.66
N THR A 38 -15.44 16.09 14.61
CA THR A 38 -16.23 15.04 13.99
C THR A 38 -16.70 13.97 14.98
N THR A 39 -17.58 13.07 14.55
CA THR A 39 -18.12 12.01 15.39
C THR A 39 -17.19 10.81 15.47
N PHE A 40 -17.38 9.92 16.44
CA PHE A 40 -16.67 8.64 16.52
C PHE A 40 -16.93 7.76 15.29
N ALA A 41 -18.16 7.78 14.76
CA ALA A 41 -18.52 7.04 13.57
C ALA A 41 -17.71 7.48 12.34
N ASP A 42 -17.48 8.79 12.18
CA ASP A 42 -16.71 9.31 11.05
C ASP A 42 -15.24 8.87 11.15
N VAL A 43 -14.63 8.91 12.34
CA VAL A 43 -13.25 8.43 12.54
C VAL A 43 -13.12 6.94 12.30
N GLN A 44 -14.14 6.15 12.64
CA GLN A 44 -14.18 4.73 12.31
C GLN A 44 -14.19 4.52 10.79
N TRP A 45 -15.00 5.31 10.06
CA TRP A 45 -14.99 5.27 8.60
C TRP A 45 -13.66 5.65 7.96
N VAL A 46 -12.83 6.45 8.61
CA VAL A 46 -11.46 6.75 8.12
C VAL A 46 -10.60 5.47 8.02
N VAL A 47 -10.76 4.55 8.97
CA VAL A 47 -10.07 3.25 8.96
C VAL A 47 -10.76 2.27 8.04
N ASP A 48 -12.09 2.15 8.15
CA ASP A 48 -12.89 1.15 7.45
C ASP A 48 -12.87 1.37 5.93
N ALA A 49 -12.94 2.61 5.47
CA ALA A 49 -12.91 2.93 4.05
C ALA A 49 -11.61 2.47 3.37
N TYR A 50 -10.47 2.63 4.04
CA TYR A 50 -9.19 2.11 3.59
C TYR A 50 -9.19 0.58 3.56
N ALA A 51 -9.59 -0.06 4.66
CA ALA A 51 -9.57 -1.51 4.78
C ALA A 51 -10.50 -2.19 3.77
N LEU A 52 -11.71 -1.66 3.59
CA LEU A 52 -12.70 -2.19 2.64
C LEU A 52 -12.22 -2.07 1.19
N THR A 53 -11.69 -0.91 0.78
CA THR A 53 -11.19 -0.73 -0.59
C THR A 53 -9.95 -1.58 -0.85
N LEU A 54 -9.04 -1.69 0.12
CA LEU A 54 -7.88 -2.55 0.02
C LEU A 54 -8.30 -4.02 -0.13
N ALA A 55 -9.15 -4.51 0.75
CA ALA A 55 -9.58 -5.92 0.75
C ALA A 55 -10.35 -6.28 -0.52
N SER A 56 -11.28 -5.44 -0.96
CA SER A 56 -12.12 -5.70 -2.14
C SER A 56 -11.32 -5.75 -3.44
N LEU A 57 -10.24 -5.00 -3.54
CA LEU A 57 -9.44 -4.89 -4.77
C LEU A 57 -8.18 -5.75 -4.78
N LEU A 58 -7.83 -6.39 -3.68
CA LEU A 58 -6.58 -7.13 -3.54
C LEU A 58 -6.40 -8.22 -4.61
N LEU A 59 -7.40 -9.06 -4.82
CA LEU A 59 -7.35 -10.14 -5.80
C LEU A 59 -7.38 -9.61 -7.24
N THR A 60 -8.22 -8.62 -7.50
CA THR A 60 -8.33 -7.98 -8.82
C THR A 60 -7.01 -7.31 -9.21
N SER A 61 -6.35 -6.64 -8.27
CA SER A 61 -5.06 -5.99 -8.50
C SER A 61 -3.97 -7.00 -8.88
N GLY A 62 -3.97 -8.20 -8.29
CA GLY A 62 -3.06 -9.27 -8.66
C GLY A 62 -3.24 -9.71 -10.12
N SER A 63 -4.48 -9.97 -10.52
CA SER A 63 -4.80 -10.35 -11.90
C SER A 63 -4.45 -9.26 -12.92
N LEU A 64 -4.66 -7.99 -12.57
CA LEU A 64 -4.25 -6.87 -13.42
C LEU A 64 -2.73 -6.80 -13.56
N ALA A 65 -1.99 -7.04 -12.48
CA ALA A 65 -0.54 -7.00 -12.48
C ALA A 65 0.07 -8.07 -13.41
N ASP A 66 -0.49 -9.27 -13.41
CA ASP A 66 -0.05 -10.34 -14.30
C ASP A 66 -0.31 -10.00 -15.78
N ARG A 67 -1.42 -9.30 -16.07
CA ARG A 67 -1.83 -8.92 -17.44
C ARG A 67 -1.10 -7.71 -17.97
N TYR A 68 -1.03 -6.63 -17.20
CA TYR A 68 -0.52 -5.34 -17.68
C TYR A 68 0.96 -5.11 -17.36
N GLY A 69 1.53 -5.90 -16.47
CA GLY A 69 2.92 -5.80 -16.02
C GLY A 69 3.02 -5.39 -14.56
N ARG A 70 3.87 -6.10 -13.83
CA ARG A 70 4.00 -5.97 -12.37
C ARG A 70 4.65 -4.66 -11.98
N ARG A 71 5.68 -4.23 -12.72
CA ARG A 71 6.34 -2.94 -12.50
C ARG A 71 5.40 -1.78 -12.76
N LEU A 72 4.68 -1.81 -13.88
CA LEU A 72 3.72 -0.74 -14.21
C LEU A 72 2.67 -0.59 -13.13
N LEU A 73 2.04 -1.71 -12.72
CA LEU A 73 1.03 -1.68 -11.67
C LEU A 73 1.61 -1.24 -10.32
N PHE A 74 2.85 -1.63 -10.00
CA PHE A 74 3.52 -1.19 -8.77
C PHE A 74 3.72 0.35 -8.77
N ILE A 75 4.13 0.95 -9.90
CA ILE A 75 4.24 2.41 -10.05
C ILE A 75 2.86 3.08 -9.91
N VAL A 76 1.83 2.52 -10.53
CA VAL A 76 0.45 3.02 -10.41
C VAL A 76 0.00 2.97 -8.94
N GLY A 77 0.23 1.85 -8.25
CA GLY A 77 -0.09 1.69 -6.83
C GLY A 77 0.63 2.71 -5.94
N LEU A 78 1.95 2.90 -6.16
CA LEU A 78 2.74 3.93 -5.47
C LEU A 78 2.18 5.34 -5.71
N SER A 79 1.83 5.64 -6.97
CA SER A 79 1.31 6.96 -7.34
C SER A 79 -0.05 7.23 -6.71
N VAL A 80 -0.98 6.27 -6.78
CA VAL A 80 -2.32 6.38 -6.17
C VAL A 80 -2.21 6.48 -4.65
N PHE A 81 -1.37 5.65 -4.02
CA PHE A 81 -1.18 5.68 -2.57
C PHE A 81 -0.58 7.01 -2.10
N THR A 82 0.49 7.48 -2.77
CA THR A 82 1.18 8.72 -2.42
C THR A 82 0.27 9.93 -2.63
N PHE A 83 -0.48 9.97 -3.74
CA PHE A 83 -1.44 11.04 -4.00
C PHE A 83 -2.61 11.00 -2.99
N GLY A 84 -3.16 9.81 -2.69
CA GLY A 84 -4.16 9.64 -1.65
C GLY A 84 -3.66 10.11 -0.28
N SER A 85 -2.40 9.83 0.05
CA SER A 85 -1.75 10.30 1.27
C SER A 85 -1.63 11.82 1.33
N ALA A 86 -1.29 12.46 0.21
CA ALA A 86 -1.28 13.93 0.12
C ALA A 86 -2.68 14.52 0.37
N LEU A 87 -3.73 13.93 -0.23
CA LEU A 87 -5.11 14.36 -0.01
C LEU A 87 -5.56 14.16 1.43
N CYS A 88 -5.16 13.06 2.09
CA CYS A 88 -5.42 12.84 3.52
C CYS A 88 -4.77 13.94 4.38
N GLY A 89 -3.51 14.28 4.11
CA GLY A 89 -2.80 15.36 4.81
C GLY A 89 -3.41 16.75 4.61
N LEU A 90 -4.11 16.97 3.49
CA LEU A 90 -4.80 18.23 3.16
C LEU A 90 -6.29 18.23 3.53
N ALA A 91 -6.81 17.16 4.12
CA ALA A 91 -8.22 17.03 4.41
C ALA A 91 -8.73 18.10 5.40
N GLN A 92 -9.82 18.76 5.02
CA GLN A 92 -10.48 19.82 5.82
C GLN A 92 -11.84 19.36 6.37
N SER A 93 -12.32 18.19 5.95
CA SER A 93 -13.58 17.61 6.42
C SER A 93 -13.45 16.09 6.59
N PRO A 94 -14.27 15.47 7.44
CA PRO A 94 -14.30 14.03 7.60
C PRO A 94 -14.54 13.28 6.29
N LEU A 95 -15.50 13.77 5.49
CA LEU A 95 -15.82 13.16 4.20
C LEU A 95 -14.63 13.18 3.23
N MET A 96 -13.90 14.31 3.15
CA MET A 96 -12.70 14.40 2.34
C MET A 96 -11.65 13.38 2.79
N LEU A 97 -11.45 13.24 4.10
CA LEU A 97 -10.50 12.27 4.65
C LEU A 97 -10.92 10.83 4.32
N ILE A 98 -12.19 10.47 4.49
CA ILE A 98 -12.73 9.13 4.19
C ILE A 98 -12.57 8.79 2.71
N LEU A 99 -12.90 9.71 1.81
CA LEU A 99 -12.72 9.49 0.36
C LEU A 99 -11.25 9.36 -0.03
N SER A 100 -10.39 10.17 0.57
CA SER A 100 -8.94 10.08 0.35
C SER A 100 -8.37 8.76 0.87
N ARG A 101 -8.87 8.25 2.00
CA ARG A 101 -8.52 6.93 2.54
C ARG A 101 -8.98 5.81 1.61
N SER A 102 -10.18 5.92 1.01
CA SER A 102 -10.64 4.97 0.00
C SER A 102 -9.69 4.93 -1.21
N ALA A 103 -9.29 6.09 -1.72
CA ALA A 103 -8.32 6.17 -2.81
C ALA A 103 -6.96 5.58 -2.42
N GLN A 104 -6.50 5.85 -1.20
CA GLN A 104 -5.26 5.30 -0.66
C GLN A 104 -5.33 3.77 -0.51
N GLY A 105 -6.49 3.21 -0.11
CA GLY A 105 -6.74 1.78 -0.04
C GLY A 105 -6.67 1.09 -1.41
N ILE A 106 -7.12 1.75 -2.50
CA ILE A 106 -6.94 1.27 -3.88
C ILE A 106 -5.44 1.13 -4.19
N GLY A 107 -4.66 2.18 -3.92
CA GLY A 107 -3.19 2.15 -4.09
C GLY A 107 -2.54 1.04 -3.26
N GLY A 108 -2.98 0.87 -2.01
CA GLY A 108 -2.52 -0.16 -1.09
C GLY A 108 -2.76 -1.58 -1.60
N ALA A 109 -3.94 -1.86 -2.17
CA ALA A 109 -4.27 -3.16 -2.76
C ALA A 109 -3.34 -3.51 -3.93
N ILE A 110 -3.10 -2.55 -4.81
CA ILE A 110 -2.18 -2.72 -5.95
C ILE A 110 -0.75 -2.94 -5.44
N LEU A 111 -0.28 -2.14 -4.49
CA LEU A 111 1.06 -2.27 -3.92
C LEU A 111 1.29 -3.62 -3.26
N PHE A 112 0.36 -4.06 -2.43
CA PHE A 112 0.53 -5.31 -1.68
C PHE A 112 0.58 -6.52 -2.62
N SER A 113 -0.33 -6.59 -3.60
CA SER A 113 -0.37 -7.69 -4.56
C SER A 113 0.87 -7.72 -5.47
N THR A 114 1.31 -6.56 -5.97
CA THR A 114 2.47 -6.45 -6.86
C THR A 114 3.79 -6.64 -6.13
N SER A 115 3.89 -6.28 -4.86
CA SER A 115 5.09 -6.44 -4.03
C SER A 115 5.54 -7.90 -3.96
N LEU A 116 4.64 -8.80 -3.59
CA LEU A 116 4.93 -10.23 -3.51
C LEU A 116 5.27 -10.82 -4.88
N ALA A 117 4.58 -10.39 -5.94
CA ALA A 117 4.81 -10.85 -7.30
C ALA A 117 6.20 -10.42 -7.84
N LEU A 118 6.62 -9.17 -7.58
CA LEU A 118 7.94 -8.66 -7.95
C LEU A 118 9.07 -9.40 -7.22
N LEU A 119 8.93 -9.65 -5.92
CA LEU A 119 9.91 -10.42 -5.16
C LEU A 119 10.02 -11.86 -5.67
N ALA A 120 8.89 -12.53 -5.87
CA ALA A 120 8.85 -13.91 -6.33
C ALA A 120 9.55 -14.10 -7.68
N GLN A 121 9.50 -13.10 -8.54
CA GLN A 121 10.10 -13.10 -9.86
C GLN A 121 11.59 -12.73 -9.85
N SER A 122 11.96 -11.71 -9.06
CA SER A 122 13.33 -11.19 -9.04
C SER A 122 14.32 -12.13 -8.33
N PHE A 123 13.83 -13.03 -7.48
CA PHE A 123 14.67 -13.92 -6.68
C PHE A 123 14.30 -15.38 -6.89
N GLN A 124 15.33 -16.23 -7.02
CA GLN A 124 15.20 -17.67 -7.21
C GLN A 124 16.03 -18.46 -6.19
N GLY A 125 15.69 -19.73 -6.00
CA GLY A 125 16.43 -20.64 -5.13
C GLY A 125 16.60 -20.09 -3.70
N ARG A 126 17.79 -20.23 -3.13
CA ARG A 126 18.10 -19.78 -1.76
C ARG A 126 17.93 -18.28 -1.54
N GLN A 127 18.17 -17.46 -2.58
CA GLN A 127 18.03 -16.01 -2.48
C GLN A 127 16.58 -15.58 -2.32
N ARG A 128 15.63 -16.35 -2.82
CA ARG A 128 14.19 -16.10 -2.62
C ARG A 128 13.82 -16.17 -1.13
N GLY A 129 14.33 -17.19 -0.41
CA GLY A 129 14.11 -17.28 1.04
C GLY A 129 14.66 -16.07 1.80
N VAL A 130 15.86 -15.58 1.43
CA VAL A 130 16.45 -14.38 2.02
C VAL A 130 15.59 -13.14 1.74
N ALA A 131 15.15 -12.93 0.48
CA ALA A 131 14.34 -11.77 0.10
C ALA A 131 12.99 -11.74 0.85
N PHE A 132 12.30 -12.88 0.93
CA PHE A 132 11.04 -12.98 1.68
C PHE A 132 11.26 -12.86 3.20
N GLY A 133 12.39 -13.33 3.73
CA GLY A 133 12.78 -13.14 5.14
C GLY A 133 13.00 -11.68 5.48
N VAL A 134 13.72 -10.93 4.62
CA VAL A 134 13.91 -9.48 4.78
C VAL A 134 12.58 -8.73 4.69
N TRP A 135 11.75 -9.06 3.69
CA TRP A 135 10.42 -8.47 3.53
C TRP A 135 9.53 -8.73 4.76
N GLY A 136 9.53 -9.96 5.30
CA GLY A 136 8.79 -10.31 6.52
C GLY A 136 9.29 -9.55 7.76
N ALA A 137 10.61 -9.39 7.90
CA ALA A 137 11.20 -8.61 8.99
C ALA A 137 10.78 -7.13 8.92
N ILE A 138 10.82 -6.52 7.72
CA ILE A 138 10.37 -5.14 7.50
C ILE A 138 8.88 -4.98 7.80
N THR A 139 8.05 -5.97 7.43
CA THR A 139 6.63 -6.02 7.80
C THR A 139 6.43 -5.94 9.32
N GLY A 140 7.16 -6.76 10.08
CA GLY A 140 7.10 -6.74 11.54
C GLY A 140 7.57 -5.42 12.14
N VAL A 141 8.67 -4.86 11.63
CA VAL A 141 9.20 -3.57 12.07
C VAL A 141 8.22 -2.43 11.80
N ALA A 142 7.57 -2.41 10.62
CA ALA A 142 6.58 -1.39 10.27
C ALA A 142 5.39 -1.37 11.24
N VAL A 143 4.86 -2.55 11.55
CA VAL A 143 3.74 -2.70 12.51
C VAL A 143 4.16 -2.26 13.92
N ALA A 144 5.37 -2.63 14.37
CA ALA A 144 5.86 -2.28 15.70
C ALA A 144 6.16 -0.78 15.87
N LEU A 145 6.68 -0.13 14.80
CA LEU A 145 7.02 1.29 14.83
C LEU A 145 5.81 2.22 14.68
N GLY A 146 4.68 1.73 14.12
CA GLY A 146 3.50 2.54 13.88
C GLY A 146 3.02 3.34 15.09
N PRO A 147 2.74 2.70 16.23
CA PRO A 147 2.29 3.40 17.42
C PRO A 147 3.31 4.43 17.95
N ILE A 148 4.60 4.12 17.87
CA ILE A 148 5.67 5.00 18.34
C ILE A 148 5.77 6.25 17.45
N LEU A 149 5.85 6.05 16.13
CA LEU A 149 5.93 7.15 15.18
C LEU A 149 4.62 7.95 15.13
N GLY A 150 3.47 7.26 15.27
CA GLY A 150 2.17 7.91 15.36
C GLY A 150 2.09 8.88 16.53
N GLY A 151 2.44 8.41 17.73
CA GLY A 151 2.49 9.26 18.91
C GLY A 151 3.45 10.43 18.78
N LEU A 152 4.65 10.20 18.27
CA LEU A 152 5.67 11.26 18.08
C LEU A 152 5.22 12.32 17.06
N ILE A 153 4.64 11.92 15.93
CA ILE A 153 4.22 12.85 14.88
C ILE A 153 2.99 13.64 15.32
N THR A 154 2.00 13.00 15.92
CA THR A 154 0.78 13.67 16.36
C THR A 154 1.06 14.65 17.49
N SER A 155 1.87 14.28 18.49
CA SER A 155 2.23 15.17 19.59
C SER A 155 3.20 16.29 19.19
N GLY A 156 4.08 16.05 18.22
CA GLY A 156 5.12 17.00 17.85
C GLY A 156 4.72 18.01 16.75
N ILE A 157 3.80 17.61 15.86
CA ILE A 157 3.38 18.44 14.71
C ILE A 157 1.86 18.56 14.70
N ASN A 158 1.17 17.59 14.16
CA ASN A 158 -0.27 17.34 14.17
C ASN A 158 -0.58 16.02 13.46
N TRP A 159 -1.83 15.56 13.51
CA TRP A 159 -2.26 14.31 12.88
C TRP A 159 -2.05 14.26 11.34
N ARG A 160 -2.02 15.39 10.65
CA ARG A 160 -1.79 15.44 9.20
C ARG A 160 -0.40 14.95 8.81
N GLY A 161 0.58 15.13 9.69
CA GLY A 161 1.96 14.69 9.50
C GLY A 161 2.09 13.19 9.25
N ILE A 162 1.18 12.36 9.83
CA ILE A 162 1.22 10.90 9.63
C ILE A 162 0.99 10.49 8.18
N PHE A 163 0.23 11.27 7.43
CA PHE A 163 0.02 11.06 6.00
C PHE A 163 1.15 11.66 5.16
N LEU A 164 1.59 12.86 5.51
CA LEU A 164 2.61 13.58 4.74
C LEU A 164 3.98 12.87 4.77
N VAL A 165 4.29 12.09 5.80
CA VAL A 165 5.53 11.29 5.87
C VAL A 165 5.63 10.26 4.74
N ASN A 166 4.51 9.81 4.18
CA ASN A 166 4.48 8.87 3.06
C ASN A 166 4.94 9.51 1.73
N LEU A 167 4.85 10.84 1.58
CA LEU A 167 5.15 11.52 0.32
C LEU A 167 6.61 11.36 -0.10
N PRO A 168 7.62 11.70 0.73
CA PRO A 168 9.02 11.55 0.33
C PRO A 168 9.37 10.09 0.04
N VAL A 169 8.84 9.14 0.81
CA VAL A 169 9.08 7.71 0.60
C VAL A 169 8.45 7.24 -0.70
N GLY A 170 7.21 7.62 -0.97
CA GLY A 170 6.49 7.27 -2.20
C GLY A 170 7.16 7.82 -3.45
N VAL A 171 7.55 9.10 -3.44
CA VAL A 171 8.24 9.75 -4.57
C VAL A 171 9.60 9.08 -4.82
N ALA A 172 10.38 8.82 -3.77
CA ALA A 172 11.66 8.11 -3.91
C ALA A 172 11.49 6.69 -4.46
N ALA A 173 10.49 5.94 -3.95
CA ALA A 173 10.19 4.61 -4.42
C ALA A 173 9.74 4.59 -5.89
N ILE A 174 8.91 5.55 -6.33
CA ILE A 174 8.53 5.71 -7.75
C ILE A 174 9.78 5.95 -8.61
N ALA A 175 10.62 6.90 -8.24
CA ALA A 175 11.82 7.23 -8.99
C ALA A 175 12.75 6.02 -9.13
N ILE A 176 13.04 5.32 -8.03
CA ILE A 176 13.90 4.13 -8.05
C ILE A 176 13.24 3.02 -8.90
N THR A 177 11.93 2.82 -8.77
CA THR A 177 11.22 1.78 -9.55
C THR A 177 11.31 2.06 -11.05
N VAL A 178 11.14 3.32 -11.47
CA VAL A 178 11.23 3.72 -12.89
C VAL A 178 12.63 3.48 -13.45
N TRP A 179 13.68 3.67 -12.65
CA TRP A 179 15.05 3.59 -13.16
C TRP A 179 15.70 2.21 -13.01
N GLN A 180 15.31 1.43 -11.98
CA GLN A 180 16.07 0.25 -11.57
C GLN A 180 15.29 -1.06 -11.64
N VAL A 181 13.96 -1.05 -11.70
CA VAL A 181 13.14 -2.27 -11.73
C VAL A 181 12.80 -2.64 -13.17
N ASP A 182 13.05 -3.88 -13.54
CA ASP A 182 12.72 -4.38 -14.87
C ASP A 182 11.22 -4.75 -14.97
N GLU A 183 10.63 -4.49 -16.15
CA GLU A 183 9.25 -4.88 -16.41
C GLU A 183 9.13 -6.39 -16.60
N SER A 184 8.04 -6.93 -16.11
CA SER A 184 7.74 -8.34 -16.25
C SER A 184 6.26 -8.58 -16.48
N ARG A 185 5.98 -9.33 -17.51
CA ARG A 185 4.63 -9.75 -17.89
C ARG A 185 4.62 -11.27 -18.02
N THR A 186 3.51 -11.89 -17.73
CA THR A 186 3.27 -13.29 -18.09
C THR A 186 2.56 -13.29 -19.44
N PRO A 187 3.23 -13.69 -20.55
CA PRO A 187 2.66 -13.56 -21.92
C PRO A 187 1.33 -14.31 -22.12
N ASP A 188 1.10 -15.34 -21.31
CA ASP A 188 -0.09 -16.22 -21.36
C ASP A 188 -1.05 -16.03 -20.17
N ALA A 189 -1.17 -14.83 -19.63
CA ALA A 189 -2.24 -14.58 -18.67
C ALA A 189 -3.59 -14.80 -19.39
N SER A 190 -4.15 -16.01 -19.26
CA SER A 190 -5.44 -16.38 -19.77
C SER A 190 -6.48 -15.34 -19.36
N ARG A 191 -7.41 -15.02 -20.27
CA ARG A 191 -8.53 -14.12 -19.96
C ARG A 191 -9.21 -14.64 -18.68
N PRO A 192 -9.61 -13.76 -17.75
CA PRO A 192 -10.39 -14.17 -16.61
C PRO A 192 -11.54 -15.06 -17.11
N ASP A 193 -11.62 -16.26 -16.62
CA ASP A 193 -12.68 -17.20 -17.00
C ASP A 193 -14.00 -16.78 -16.34
N TRP A 194 -14.60 -15.72 -16.90
CA TRP A 194 -15.91 -15.25 -16.48
C TRP A 194 -17.00 -16.31 -16.65
N ALA A 195 -16.79 -17.29 -17.56
CA ALA A 195 -17.68 -18.41 -17.75
C ALA A 195 -17.55 -19.42 -16.60
N GLY A 196 -16.32 -19.67 -16.11
CA GLY A 196 -16.10 -20.53 -14.94
C GLY A 196 -16.72 -19.97 -13.66
N PHE A 197 -16.74 -18.64 -13.50
CA PHE A 197 -17.43 -18.00 -12.36
C PHE A 197 -18.94 -18.21 -12.38
N GLY A 198 -19.57 -18.30 -13.56
CA GLY A 198 -21.01 -18.55 -13.73
C GLY A 198 -21.42 -20.02 -13.64
N THR A 199 -20.46 -20.95 -13.67
CA THR A 199 -20.71 -22.39 -13.71
C THR A 199 -20.35 -23.12 -12.42
N LEU A 200 -20.07 -22.42 -11.32
CA LEU A 200 -19.96 -23.02 -9.99
C LEU A 200 -21.34 -23.60 -9.62
N ARG A 201 -21.62 -24.80 -10.11
CA ARG A 201 -22.72 -25.61 -9.59
C ARG A 201 -22.32 -26.09 -8.20
N PRO A 202 -23.15 -25.85 -7.17
CA PRO A 202 -22.97 -26.51 -5.88
C PRO A 202 -23.06 -28.01 -6.10
N ALA A 203 -22.05 -28.74 -5.58
CA ALA A 203 -22.05 -30.21 -5.53
C ALA A 203 -23.07 -30.70 -4.51
#